data_0284502349c48508cca3f24fc91fb0b5
#
_entry.id   0284502349c48508cca3f24fc91fb0b5
#
_cell.length_a   1.000
_cell.length_b   1.000
_cell.length_c   1.000
_cell.angle_alpha   90.00
_cell.angle_beta   90.00
_cell.angle_gamma   90.00
#
_symmetry.space_group_name_H-M   'P 1'
#
loop_
_entity.id
_entity.type
_entity.pdbx_description
1 polymer ?
#
loop_
_entity_poly.entity_id
_entity_poly.type
_entity_poly.pdbx_seq_one_letter_code
_entity_poly.pdbx_strand_id
1 'polypeptide(L)'
;MGDLQSWPPLANGDASEGHHSPRSRWHEPNPHPSAIKDENWQWAEEATREVLRCIRLTVVSEQRRKAVVDYVQQLLRTRIQTEVFPFGSVPLKTYLPDGDIDLTTFGIPNTEDTLASEVCAVLGEEEQNKDAKFEVKDVQLIRAEVKLVKCIVQNIVVDISFNQIGGLCTLCFLEKVDRKIGKNHLFKRSAV
;
A
#
# COMPACT_ATOMS: atom_id res chain seq x y z
N MET A 1 4.35 -10.26 22.45
CA MET A 1 5.73 -10.52 22.02
C MET A 1 5.77 -11.97 21.58
N GLY A 2 5.68 -12.22 20.30
CA GLY A 2 5.73 -13.54 19.67
C GLY A 2 6.87 -13.51 18.66
N ASP A 3 7.82 -14.40 18.83
CA ASP A 3 9.04 -14.48 18.05
C ASP A 3 8.74 -14.77 16.58
N LEU A 4 9.20 -13.89 15.70
CA LEU A 4 9.35 -14.16 14.29
C LEU A 4 10.44 -15.21 14.10
N GLN A 5 10.04 -16.47 13.88
CA GLN A 5 10.96 -17.54 13.51
C GLN A 5 11.63 -17.19 12.18
N SER A 6 12.93 -17.01 12.23
CA SER A 6 13.82 -16.79 11.10
C SER A 6 13.76 -17.98 10.13
N TRP A 7 13.60 -17.66 8.84
CA TRP A 7 13.79 -18.63 7.76
C TRP A 7 15.21 -19.18 7.79
N PRO A 8 15.41 -20.49 7.57
CA PRO A 8 16.74 -21.06 7.54
C PRO A 8 17.54 -20.53 6.33
N PRO A 9 18.86 -20.27 6.49
CA PRO A 9 19.72 -19.79 5.43
C PRO A 9 19.88 -20.85 4.34
N LEU A 10 19.87 -20.40 3.07
CA LEU A 10 20.21 -21.22 1.91
C LEU A 10 21.64 -21.73 2.05
N ALA A 11 21.79 -23.04 2.04
CA ALA A 11 23.09 -23.69 2.08
C ALA A 11 23.88 -23.41 0.78
N ASN A 12 25.08 -22.83 0.94
CA ASN A 12 26.07 -22.76 -0.14
C ASN A 12 26.58 -24.17 -0.43
N GLY A 13 26.20 -24.72 -1.56
CA GLY A 13 26.74 -25.99 -2.08
C GLY A 13 27.89 -25.73 -3.02
N ASP A 14 28.99 -26.38 -2.73
CA ASP A 14 30.23 -26.39 -3.49
C ASP A 14 30.06 -26.88 -4.96
N ALA A 15 30.80 -26.27 -5.87
CA ALA A 15 30.84 -26.59 -7.27
C ALA A 15 31.66 -27.84 -7.53
N SER A 16 31.07 -28.88 -8.15
CA SER A 16 31.79 -29.86 -8.99
C SER A 16 30.90 -30.35 -10.13
N GLU A 17 31.46 -30.31 -11.28
CA GLU A 17 31.03 -30.53 -12.65
C GLU A 17 30.03 -31.68 -12.88
N GLY A 18 28.96 -31.36 -13.64
CA GLY A 18 28.04 -32.30 -14.21
C GLY A 18 26.95 -31.58 -14.99
N HIS A 19 27.12 -31.45 -16.32
CA HIS A 19 26.12 -30.86 -17.23
C HIS A 19 24.80 -31.65 -17.21
N HIS A 20 23.92 -31.31 -16.29
CA HIS A 20 22.48 -31.47 -16.44
C HIS A 20 21.81 -30.16 -15.90
N SER A 21 21.31 -29.38 -16.86
CA SER A 21 20.45 -28.22 -16.58
C SER A 21 19.31 -28.64 -15.63
N PRO A 22 19.12 -27.98 -14.47
CA PRO A 22 17.97 -28.27 -13.64
C PRO A 22 16.76 -27.76 -14.43
N ARG A 23 15.95 -28.65 -14.98
CA ARG A 23 14.60 -28.31 -15.45
C ARG A 23 13.89 -27.66 -14.26
N SER A 24 13.62 -26.36 -14.42
CA SER A 24 12.95 -25.56 -13.41
C SER A 24 11.65 -26.26 -12.98
N ARG A 25 11.52 -26.53 -11.69
CA ARG A 25 10.36 -27.13 -11.00
C ARG A 25 9.06 -26.34 -11.17
N TRP A 26 9.10 -25.26 -11.97
CA TRP A 26 8.02 -24.30 -12.20
C TRP A 26 7.14 -24.59 -13.42
N HIS A 27 7.34 -25.74 -14.10
CA HIS A 27 6.63 -26.07 -15.36
C HIS A 27 5.78 -27.33 -15.28
N GLU A 28 5.55 -27.90 -14.10
CA GLU A 28 4.48 -28.90 -14.01
C GLU A 28 3.14 -28.15 -14.04
N PRO A 29 2.26 -28.52 -14.99
CA PRO A 29 0.93 -27.92 -15.03
C PRO A 29 0.22 -28.21 -13.71
N ASN A 30 -0.48 -27.20 -13.17
CA ASN A 30 -1.28 -27.39 -11.97
C ASN A 30 -2.20 -28.61 -12.15
N PRO A 31 -2.32 -29.47 -11.13
CA PRO A 31 -3.20 -30.64 -11.23
C PRO A 31 -4.63 -30.18 -11.52
N HIS A 32 -5.35 -30.97 -12.32
CA HIS A 32 -6.77 -30.68 -12.56
C HIS A 32 -7.52 -30.66 -11.21
N PRO A 33 -8.41 -29.69 -10.96
CA PRO A 33 -9.09 -29.53 -9.68
C PRO A 33 -9.74 -30.82 -9.14
N SER A 34 -10.28 -31.68 -10.04
CA SER A 34 -10.86 -32.98 -9.66
C SER A 34 -9.85 -34.04 -9.22
N ALA A 35 -8.55 -33.83 -9.47
CA ALA A 35 -7.49 -34.72 -9.02
C ALA A 35 -6.97 -34.39 -7.61
N ILE A 36 -7.41 -33.27 -7.04
CA ILE A 36 -7.04 -32.84 -5.70
C ILE A 36 -8.00 -33.50 -4.70
N LYS A 37 -7.43 -34.20 -3.71
CA LYS A 37 -8.23 -34.84 -2.65
C LYS A 37 -8.98 -33.81 -1.82
N ASP A 38 -10.17 -34.16 -1.34
CA ASP A 38 -11.02 -33.29 -0.51
C ASP A 38 -10.30 -32.79 0.75
N GLU A 39 -9.45 -33.61 1.36
CA GLU A 39 -8.63 -33.23 2.53
C GLU A 39 -7.71 -32.05 2.21
N ASN A 40 -7.10 -32.02 1.02
CA ASN A 40 -6.23 -30.93 0.58
C ASN A 40 -7.02 -29.66 0.31
N TRP A 41 -8.26 -29.77 -0.19
CA TRP A 41 -9.15 -28.64 -0.33
C TRP A 41 -9.55 -28.04 1.02
N GLN A 42 -9.90 -28.87 1.98
CA GLN A 42 -10.24 -28.43 3.34
C GLN A 42 -9.05 -27.72 4.00
N TRP A 43 -7.86 -28.30 3.90
CA TRP A 43 -6.64 -27.66 4.42
C TRP A 43 -6.34 -26.31 3.76
N ALA A 44 -6.43 -26.23 2.43
CA ALA A 44 -6.21 -25.01 1.68
C ALA A 44 -7.24 -23.91 2.06
N GLU A 45 -8.50 -24.31 2.25
CA GLU A 45 -9.55 -23.41 2.67
C GLU A 45 -9.30 -22.86 4.09
N GLU A 46 -8.91 -23.72 5.03
CA GLU A 46 -8.58 -23.30 6.39
C GLU A 46 -7.35 -22.37 6.42
N ALA A 47 -6.29 -22.71 5.70
CA ALA A 47 -5.12 -21.84 5.56
C ALA A 47 -5.48 -20.48 4.93
N THR A 48 -6.35 -20.48 3.92
CA THR A 48 -6.85 -19.25 3.29
C THR A 48 -7.65 -18.41 4.25
N ARG A 49 -8.54 -19.01 5.03
CA ARG A 49 -9.33 -18.30 6.07
C ARG A 49 -8.42 -17.66 7.11
N GLU A 50 -7.36 -18.34 7.53
CA GLU A 50 -6.40 -17.79 8.50
C GLU A 50 -5.66 -16.58 7.92
N VAL A 51 -5.17 -16.67 6.68
CA VAL A 51 -4.56 -15.52 6.00
C VAL A 51 -5.54 -14.35 5.91
N LEU A 52 -6.78 -14.60 5.48
CA LEU A 52 -7.81 -13.57 5.39
C LEU A 52 -8.11 -12.94 6.76
N ARG A 53 -8.10 -13.72 7.83
CA ARG A 53 -8.28 -13.21 9.20
C ARG A 53 -7.14 -12.26 9.61
N CYS A 54 -5.90 -12.60 9.26
CA CYS A 54 -4.74 -11.78 9.58
C CYS A 54 -4.70 -10.45 8.80
N ILE A 55 -5.15 -10.46 7.54
CA ILE A 55 -5.10 -9.28 6.66
C ILE A 55 -6.43 -8.52 6.58
N ARG A 56 -7.40 -8.89 7.41
CA ARG A 56 -8.74 -8.29 7.41
C ARG A 56 -8.68 -6.81 7.82
N LEU A 57 -9.42 -5.99 7.09
CA LEU A 57 -9.66 -4.61 7.47
C LEU A 57 -10.47 -4.54 8.76
N THR A 58 -10.07 -3.66 9.65
CA THR A 58 -10.81 -3.33 10.87
C THR A 58 -11.33 -1.91 10.80
N VAL A 59 -12.45 -1.64 11.47
CA VAL A 59 -12.99 -0.28 11.59
C VAL A 59 -11.95 0.67 12.19
N VAL A 60 -11.17 0.21 13.15
CA VAL A 60 -10.09 1.00 13.78
C VAL A 60 -9.01 1.36 12.76
N SER A 61 -8.57 0.39 11.94
CA SER A 61 -7.60 0.62 10.88
C SER A 61 -8.10 1.63 9.84
N GLU A 62 -9.37 1.53 9.44
CA GLU A 62 -10.00 2.45 8.50
C GLU A 62 -10.10 3.87 9.06
N GLN A 63 -10.58 4.00 10.29
CA GLN A 63 -10.67 5.30 10.99
C GLN A 63 -9.30 5.96 11.17
N ARG A 64 -8.29 5.17 11.51
CA ARG A 64 -6.92 5.65 11.69
C ARG A 64 -6.34 6.19 10.38
N ARG A 65 -6.48 5.46 9.27
CA ARG A 65 -6.03 5.91 7.95
C ARG A 65 -6.77 7.16 7.48
N LYS A 66 -8.10 7.18 7.68
CA LYS A 66 -8.89 8.36 7.39
C LYS A 66 -8.40 9.58 8.16
N ALA A 67 -8.13 9.45 9.45
CA ALA A 67 -7.65 10.55 10.28
C ALA A 67 -6.28 11.07 9.82
N VAL A 68 -5.38 10.18 9.35
CA VAL A 68 -4.09 10.58 8.75
C VAL A 68 -4.30 11.33 7.44
N VAL A 69 -5.16 10.84 6.56
CA VAL A 69 -5.50 11.53 5.30
C VAL A 69 -6.07 12.93 5.58
N ASP A 70 -7.07 13.02 6.46
CA ASP A 70 -7.73 14.29 6.82
C ASP A 70 -6.70 15.29 7.42
N TYR A 71 -5.76 14.80 8.22
CA TYR A 71 -4.69 15.61 8.82
C TYR A 71 -3.74 16.17 7.76
N VAL A 72 -3.20 15.34 6.88
CA VAL A 72 -2.28 15.76 5.81
C VAL A 72 -2.98 16.73 4.86
N GLN A 73 -4.23 16.46 4.48
CA GLN A 73 -5.04 17.35 3.66
C GLN A 73 -5.20 18.72 4.31
N GLN A 74 -5.55 18.77 5.59
CA GLN A 74 -5.74 20.03 6.32
C GLN A 74 -4.41 20.79 6.46
N LEU A 75 -3.32 20.10 6.77
CA LEU A 75 -1.99 20.71 6.91
C LEU A 75 -1.56 21.40 5.61
N LEU A 76 -1.58 20.69 4.48
CA LEU A 76 -1.14 21.24 3.20
C LEU A 76 -2.09 22.31 2.67
N ARG A 77 -3.39 22.16 2.86
CA ARG A 77 -4.36 23.20 2.52
C ARG A 77 -4.13 24.50 3.29
N THR A 78 -3.83 24.40 4.59
CA THR A 78 -3.65 25.57 5.45
C THR A 78 -2.31 26.27 5.19
N ARG A 79 -1.25 25.50 4.93
CA ARG A 79 0.11 26.04 4.84
C ARG A 79 0.48 26.54 3.43
N ILE A 80 0.05 25.83 2.40
CA ILE A 80 0.42 26.10 1.00
C ILE A 80 -0.78 26.14 0.05
N GLN A 81 -2.00 26.13 0.59
CA GLN A 81 -3.25 26.21 -0.18
C GLN A 81 -3.38 25.13 -1.27
N THR A 82 -2.82 23.96 -1.02
CA THR A 82 -2.80 22.82 -1.95
C THR A 82 -3.79 21.75 -1.50
N GLU A 83 -4.58 21.26 -2.47
CA GLU A 83 -5.49 20.13 -2.26
C GLU A 83 -4.78 18.82 -2.55
N VAL A 84 -5.04 17.82 -1.71
CA VAL A 84 -4.44 16.48 -1.80
C VAL A 84 -5.55 15.45 -1.87
N PHE A 85 -5.41 14.48 -2.76
CA PHE A 85 -6.43 13.48 -3.05
C PHE A 85 -5.90 12.07 -2.78
N PRO A 86 -6.58 11.25 -1.98
CA PRO A 86 -6.21 9.86 -1.80
C PRO A 86 -6.56 9.04 -3.05
N PHE A 87 -5.69 8.11 -3.41
CA PHE A 87 -5.92 7.12 -4.47
C PHE A 87 -5.33 5.76 -4.05
N GLY A 88 -5.29 4.79 -4.96
CA GLY A 88 -4.70 3.48 -4.65
C GLY A 88 -5.55 2.63 -3.68
N SER A 89 -4.88 1.94 -2.78
CA SER A 89 -5.46 0.88 -1.96
C SER A 89 -6.40 1.38 -0.86
N VAL A 90 -6.17 2.58 -0.32
CA VAL A 90 -6.93 3.10 0.83
C VAL A 90 -8.40 3.40 0.47
N PRO A 91 -8.72 4.21 -0.54
CA PRO A 91 -10.11 4.43 -0.94
C PRO A 91 -10.78 3.15 -1.47
N LEU A 92 -10.03 2.25 -2.12
CA LEU A 92 -10.53 0.95 -2.57
C LEU A 92 -10.71 -0.07 -1.44
N LYS A 93 -10.21 0.21 -0.24
CA LYS A 93 -10.22 -0.71 0.90
C LYS A 93 -9.53 -2.05 0.62
N THR A 94 -8.44 -2.00 -0.14
CA THR A 94 -7.63 -3.17 -0.51
C THR A 94 -6.24 -3.18 0.15
N TYR A 95 -5.95 -2.20 0.99
CA TYR A 95 -4.68 -2.09 1.69
C TYR A 95 -4.45 -3.25 2.68
N LEU A 96 -3.21 -3.63 2.86
CA LEU A 96 -2.78 -4.57 3.92
C LEU A 96 -2.60 -3.83 5.26
N PRO A 97 -2.51 -4.54 6.40
CA PRO A 97 -2.35 -3.90 7.70
C PRO A 97 -1.17 -2.91 7.80
N ASP A 98 -0.09 -3.21 7.11
CA ASP A 98 1.14 -2.41 6.99
C ASP A 98 1.21 -1.56 5.71
N GLY A 99 0.12 -1.56 4.90
CA GLY A 99 0.05 -0.82 3.65
C GLY A 99 0.14 0.69 3.87
N ASP A 100 0.72 1.37 2.90
CA ASP A 100 0.89 2.82 2.82
C ASP A 100 -0.42 3.56 2.48
N ILE A 101 -0.33 4.87 2.49
CA ILE A 101 -1.37 5.79 2.03
C ILE A 101 -0.83 6.56 0.83
N ASP A 102 -1.41 6.33 -0.33
CA ASP A 102 -1.09 7.05 -1.55
C ASP A 102 -1.94 8.32 -1.66
N LEU A 103 -1.26 9.45 -1.79
CA LEU A 103 -1.88 10.77 -2.03
C LEU A 103 -1.31 11.38 -3.30
N THR A 104 -2.11 12.20 -3.97
CA THR A 104 -1.61 13.03 -5.07
C THR A 104 -2.12 14.46 -4.95
N THR A 105 -1.30 15.41 -5.36
CA THR A 105 -1.67 16.82 -5.47
C THR A 105 -1.44 17.31 -6.88
N PHE A 106 -2.16 18.36 -7.26
CA PHE A 106 -2.08 18.95 -8.59
C PHE A 106 -1.53 20.38 -8.50
N GLY A 107 -0.52 20.62 -9.32
CA GLY A 107 0.06 21.94 -9.52
C GLY A 107 -0.12 22.44 -10.94
N ILE A 108 0.29 23.67 -11.18
CA ILE A 108 0.37 24.24 -12.52
C ILE A 108 1.44 23.45 -13.32
N PRO A 109 1.25 23.24 -14.62
CA PRO A 109 2.26 22.58 -15.45
C PRO A 109 3.65 23.22 -15.29
N ASN A 110 4.69 22.39 -15.19
CA ASN A 110 6.10 22.76 -14.98
C ASN A 110 6.45 23.33 -13.59
N THR A 111 5.57 23.25 -12.59
CA THR A 111 5.87 23.66 -11.20
C THR A 111 5.98 22.48 -10.23
N GLU A 112 6.05 21.26 -10.74
CA GLU A 112 6.08 20.06 -9.88
C GLU A 112 7.26 20.04 -8.89
N ASP A 113 8.45 20.50 -9.34
CA ASP A 113 9.65 20.56 -8.48
C ASP A 113 9.47 21.56 -7.33
N THR A 114 8.86 22.69 -7.62
CA THR A 114 8.57 23.74 -6.63
C THR A 114 7.55 23.20 -5.63
N LEU A 115 6.43 22.66 -6.10
CA LEU A 115 5.38 22.11 -5.25
C LEU A 115 5.89 20.94 -4.40
N ALA A 116 6.69 20.05 -4.97
CA ALA A 116 7.31 18.96 -4.23
C ALA A 116 8.24 19.46 -3.12
N SER A 117 9.01 20.50 -3.39
CA SER A 117 9.89 21.12 -2.40
C SER A 117 9.08 21.83 -1.30
N GLU A 118 7.98 22.51 -1.65
CA GLU A 118 7.09 23.16 -0.68
C GLU A 118 6.39 22.12 0.22
N VAL A 119 5.85 21.04 -0.35
CA VAL A 119 5.24 19.95 0.42
C VAL A 119 6.26 19.32 1.36
N CYS A 120 7.47 19.04 0.88
CA CYS A 120 8.56 18.50 1.68
C CYS A 120 8.94 19.46 2.83
N ALA A 121 9.02 20.76 2.57
CA ALA A 121 9.35 21.77 3.58
C ALA A 121 8.27 21.83 4.68
N VAL A 122 6.99 21.86 4.29
CA VAL A 122 5.86 21.91 5.25
C VAL A 122 5.85 20.66 6.15
N LEU A 123 6.04 19.48 5.59
CA LEU A 123 6.10 18.25 6.37
C LEU A 123 7.35 18.18 7.26
N GLY A 124 8.48 18.68 6.77
CA GLY A 124 9.73 18.77 7.56
C GLY A 124 9.61 19.75 8.73
N GLU A 125 8.90 20.87 8.57
CA GLU A 125 8.56 21.77 9.66
C GLU A 125 7.63 21.09 10.68
N GLU A 126 6.65 20.32 10.20
CA GLU A 126 5.73 19.59 11.05
C GLU A 126 6.40 18.45 11.81
N GLU A 127 7.43 17.81 11.23
CA GLU A 127 8.28 16.81 11.90
C GLU A 127 9.00 17.41 13.14
N GLN A 128 9.36 18.69 13.09
CA GLN A 128 10.00 19.41 14.21
C GLN A 128 8.99 20.02 15.18
N ASN A 129 7.71 20.03 14.87
CA ASN A 129 6.66 20.63 15.66
C ASN A 129 6.26 19.73 16.83
N LYS A 130 6.65 20.13 18.05
CA LYS A 130 6.34 19.38 19.27
C LYS A 130 4.84 19.44 19.65
N ASP A 131 4.14 20.43 19.15
CA ASP A 131 2.70 20.65 19.38
C ASP A 131 1.85 20.08 18.23
N ALA A 132 2.47 19.34 17.29
CA ALA A 132 1.77 18.70 16.20
C ALA A 132 0.70 17.74 16.69
N LYS A 133 -0.49 17.81 16.11
CA LYS A 133 -1.59 16.90 16.45
C LYS A 133 -1.25 15.43 16.16
N PHE A 134 -0.49 15.19 15.10
CA PHE A 134 0.00 13.88 14.69
C PHE A 134 1.52 13.94 14.54
N GLU A 135 2.17 12.88 15.00
CA GLU A 135 3.60 12.73 14.83
C GLU A 135 3.93 12.48 13.36
N VAL A 136 4.80 13.33 12.79
CA VAL A 136 5.36 13.18 11.44
C VAL A 136 6.84 12.83 11.56
N LYS A 137 7.33 11.89 10.76
CA LYS A 137 8.71 11.40 10.78
C LYS A 137 9.22 11.07 9.38
N ASP A 138 10.54 11.00 9.26
CA ASP A 138 11.25 10.48 8.10
C ASP A 138 10.80 11.14 6.78
N VAL A 139 10.67 12.47 6.80
CA VAL A 139 10.27 13.25 5.63
C VAL A 139 11.38 13.25 4.58
N GLN A 140 11.09 12.75 3.39
CA GLN A 140 12.05 12.60 2.31
C GLN A 140 11.42 13.02 0.97
N LEU A 141 12.16 13.82 0.20
CA LEU A 141 11.84 14.13 -1.20
C LEU A 141 12.58 13.14 -2.12
N ILE A 142 11.85 12.27 -2.78
CA ILE A 142 12.38 11.28 -3.72
C ILE A 142 12.23 11.83 -5.14
N ARG A 143 13.39 12.04 -5.80
CA ARG A 143 13.49 12.53 -7.18
C ARG A 143 13.81 11.35 -8.10
N ALA A 144 12.77 10.66 -8.53
CA ALA A 144 12.80 9.58 -9.50
C ALA A 144 11.99 9.98 -10.74
N GLU A 145 11.69 9.01 -11.62
CA GLU A 145 10.78 9.22 -12.75
C GLU A 145 9.43 9.76 -12.29
N VAL A 146 8.88 9.20 -11.21
CA VAL A 146 7.76 9.79 -10.47
C VAL A 146 8.31 10.44 -9.21
N LYS A 147 8.16 11.76 -9.12
CA LYS A 147 8.55 12.51 -7.92
C LYS A 147 7.53 12.24 -6.81
N LEU A 148 8.02 12.02 -5.61
CA LEU A 148 7.14 11.88 -4.45
C LEU A 148 7.80 12.42 -3.17
N VAL A 149 6.99 12.88 -2.24
CA VAL A 149 7.39 13.14 -0.86
C VAL A 149 6.88 11.97 -0.01
N LYS A 150 7.80 11.29 0.63
CA LYS A 150 7.54 10.18 1.53
C LYS A 150 7.70 10.63 2.97
N CYS A 151 6.78 10.23 3.83
CA CYS A 151 6.90 10.44 5.27
C CYS A 151 6.16 9.34 6.06
N ILE A 152 6.33 9.33 7.36
CA ILE A 152 5.58 8.47 8.28
C ILE A 152 4.71 9.36 9.15
N VAL A 153 3.39 9.14 9.13
CA VAL A 153 2.43 9.86 9.98
C VAL A 153 1.72 8.84 10.88
N GLN A 154 1.86 8.99 12.20
CA GLN A 154 1.28 8.05 13.18
C GLN A 154 1.63 6.58 12.90
N ASN A 155 2.88 6.32 12.54
CA ASN A 155 3.41 5.01 12.13
C ASN A 155 2.73 4.41 10.88
N ILE A 156 2.18 5.23 10.00
CA ILE A 156 1.70 4.83 8.68
C ILE A 156 2.53 5.57 7.64
N VAL A 157 3.04 4.85 6.66
CA VAL A 157 3.77 5.42 5.52
C VAL A 157 2.78 6.20 4.65
N VAL A 158 3.15 7.42 4.29
CA VAL A 158 2.38 8.30 3.42
C VAL A 158 3.26 8.73 2.25
N ASP A 159 2.82 8.43 1.05
CA ASP A 159 3.47 8.77 -0.20
C ASP A 159 2.65 9.84 -0.93
N ILE A 160 3.21 11.04 -1.11
CA ILE A 160 2.56 12.16 -1.77
C ILE A 160 3.21 12.38 -3.14
N SER A 161 2.51 12.03 -4.18
CA SER A 161 2.92 12.20 -5.58
C SER A 161 2.32 13.47 -6.19
N PHE A 162 2.78 13.82 -7.39
CA PHE A 162 2.40 15.06 -8.06
C PHE A 162 1.81 14.76 -9.43
N ASN A 163 0.67 15.39 -9.75
CA ASN A 163 -0.03 15.29 -11.05
C ASN A 163 -0.40 13.86 -11.48
N GLN A 164 -0.66 12.94 -10.53
CA GLN A 164 -1.00 11.55 -10.84
C GLN A 164 -2.49 11.39 -11.23
N ILE A 165 -2.88 12.04 -12.34
CA ILE A 165 -4.24 11.94 -12.90
C ILE A 165 -4.61 10.49 -13.20
N GLY A 166 -3.66 9.70 -13.75
CA GLY A 166 -3.87 8.29 -14.06
C GLY A 166 -4.29 7.47 -12.84
N GLY A 167 -3.72 7.74 -11.66
CA GLY A 167 -4.09 7.10 -10.40
C GLY A 167 -5.55 7.36 -10.01
N LEU A 168 -5.99 8.62 -10.11
CA LEU A 168 -7.40 8.98 -9.83
C LEU A 168 -8.38 8.44 -10.88
N CYS A 169 -8.01 8.45 -12.16
CA CYS A 169 -8.82 7.85 -13.22
C CYS A 169 -9.00 6.34 -12.99
N THR A 170 -7.93 5.65 -12.61
CA THR A 170 -7.98 4.22 -12.26
C THR A 170 -8.88 3.98 -11.05
N LEU A 171 -8.77 4.80 -10.01
CA LEU A 171 -9.67 4.73 -8.85
C LEU A 171 -11.13 4.87 -9.26
N CYS A 172 -11.48 5.90 -10.02
CA CYS A 172 -12.84 6.14 -10.50
C CYS A 172 -13.36 4.96 -11.37
N PHE A 173 -12.50 4.40 -12.22
CA PHE A 173 -12.84 3.24 -13.04
C PHE A 173 -13.12 2.01 -12.17
N LEU A 174 -12.24 1.69 -11.24
CA LEU A 174 -12.39 0.52 -10.37
C LEU A 174 -13.60 0.65 -9.45
N GLU A 175 -13.86 1.83 -8.90
CA GLU A 175 -15.10 2.07 -8.13
C GLU A 175 -16.37 1.90 -8.97
N LYS A 176 -16.32 2.30 -10.24
CA LYS A 176 -17.46 2.11 -11.14
C LYS A 176 -17.69 0.63 -11.48
N VAL A 177 -16.60 -0.13 -11.66
CA VAL A 177 -16.65 -1.59 -11.86
C VAL A 177 -17.22 -2.26 -10.62
N ASP A 178 -16.73 -1.93 -9.42
CA ASP A 178 -17.22 -2.47 -8.16
C ASP A 178 -18.72 -2.22 -7.95
N ARG A 179 -19.19 -1.00 -8.24
CA ARG A 179 -20.62 -0.66 -8.16
C ARG A 179 -21.49 -1.46 -9.13
N LYS A 180 -20.98 -1.74 -10.35
CA LYS A 180 -21.76 -2.45 -11.39
C LYS A 180 -21.74 -3.96 -11.25
N ILE A 181 -20.60 -4.54 -10.92
CA ILE A 181 -20.35 -5.99 -10.98
C ILE A 181 -20.23 -6.58 -9.59
N GLY A 182 -19.52 -5.90 -8.70
CA GLY A 182 -19.15 -6.42 -7.38
C GLY A 182 -20.21 -6.24 -6.31
N LYS A 183 -21.30 -5.53 -6.57
CA LYS A 183 -22.31 -5.14 -5.56
C LYS A 183 -21.68 -4.60 -4.27
N ASN A 184 -20.63 -3.81 -4.41
CA ASN A 184 -19.76 -3.29 -3.37
C ASN A 184 -18.88 -4.35 -2.66
N HIS A 185 -18.56 -5.47 -3.30
CA HIS A 185 -17.82 -6.57 -2.66
C HIS A 185 -16.49 -6.93 -3.32
N LEU A 186 -16.25 -6.54 -4.59
CA LEU A 186 -15.07 -6.98 -5.34
C LEU A 186 -13.76 -6.48 -4.70
N PHE A 187 -13.76 -5.26 -4.18
CA PHE A 187 -12.59 -4.63 -3.59
C PHE A 187 -12.74 -4.35 -2.08
N LYS A 188 -13.97 -4.42 -1.57
CA LYS A 188 -14.21 -4.26 -0.14
C LYS A 188 -14.05 -5.62 0.54
N ARG A 189 -12.92 -5.83 1.17
CA ARG A 189 -12.80 -6.90 2.16
C ARG A 189 -13.75 -6.55 3.28
N SER A 190 -14.94 -7.14 3.24
CA SER A 190 -15.98 -6.87 4.23
C SER A 190 -15.43 -7.06 5.62
N ALA A 191 -15.49 -5.99 6.43
CA ALA A 191 -15.58 -6.15 7.86
C ALA A 191 -16.96 -6.75 8.14
N VAL A 192 -17.06 -8.07 8.23
CA VAL A 192 -18.20 -8.79 8.80
C VAL A 192 -17.81 -9.19 10.21
#